data_cc2d81eb7c862da6cc044f86fb8188dc
#
_entry.id   cc2d81eb7c862da6cc044f86fb8188dc
#
_cell.length_a   1.000
_cell.length_b   1.000
_cell.length_c   1.000
_cell.angle_alpha   90.00
_cell.angle_beta   90.00
_cell.angle_gamma   90.00
#
_symmetry.space_group_name_H-M   'P 1'
#
loop_
_entity.id
_entity.type
_entity.pdbx_description
1 polymer ?
#
loop_
_entity_poly.entity_id
_entity_poly.type
_entity_poly.pdbx_seq_one_letter_code
_entity_poly.pdbx_strand_id
1 'polypeptide(L)'
;MENFIVSARKYRPQSFDTVVGQEALTITLKNAIKEKKLAHAYLFCGPRGVGKTTCARIFAKTINCLSPNQNGEACNECESCVAFNEQRSYNIIELDAASNNSVEDIRSLCDQVRIPPQIGQYKVFIIDEVHMLSPSAFNAFLKTLEEPPAHAIFILATTEKHKILPTILSRCQIYDFNRMSVQGIVNHLTKVAEKEGVEAEPEALGIIAQKADGGMRDALSIFDQTVSFTQGHLTYDNVIKNLNVLDYDYFFKLTDLALENKIGETMLLFNEILAKGFQGDHFINGYASHMRDLLVSKDEATIKLLEVGDKIKEQYKEQAKKCSAGFLYKAIKLCNECGLNYRVSKNQRLLVELTLIEVAQITQPDDAVGSGRGPKKIIKPIKEFRVKVDVVSTVAAGTHSAPQAATPQTQARKMPESLNTTLPKTLHRGRPMTISITNPQQIKTQADIAVENARKQSEQNNKTISANEQKPLEDGSLSHYWRNFASNMLGIEEAATKQRMFNSTLKILDANTFEAIVDNSIVQGYIDNLRPRIENYLREVLQNSAVTMKTRVSERQEVKRAFSNKEKFDMMVKENPALKDLQEMFGLTFA
;
A
#
# COMPACT_ATOMS: atom_id res chain seq x y z
N MET A 1 -34.58 7.68 -28.95
CA MET A 1 -33.64 6.75 -28.29
C MET A 1 -33.40 7.28 -26.90
N GLU A 2 -33.90 6.60 -25.89
CA GLU A 2 -33.54 6.97 -24.51
C GLU A 2 -32.04 6.69 -24.33
N ASN A 3 -31.30 7.71 -23.90
CA ASN A 3 -29.88 7.54 -23.63
C ASN A 3 -29.73 6.60 -22.43
N PHE A 4 -29.03 5.49 -22.60
CA PHE A 4 -28.68 4.57 -21.52
C PHE A 4 -27.93 5.31 -20.42
N ILE A 5 -28.50 5.35 -19.23
CA ILE A 5 -27.89 5.95 -18.04
C ILE A 5 -27.43 4.81 -17.13
N VAL A 6 -26.13 4.76 -16.83
CA VAL A 6 -25.52 3.76 -15.92
C VAL A 6 -26.21 3.80 -14.56
N SER A 7 -26.53 2.63 -13.98
CA SER A 7 -27.27 2.50 -12.71
C SER A 7 -26.60 3.25 -11.55
N ALA A 8 -25.27 3.30 -11.50
CA ALA A 8 -24.52 4.08 -10.51
C ALA A 8 -24.86 5.60 -10.54
N ARG A 9 -25.34 6.14 -11.67
CA ARG A 9 -25.82 7.51 -11.81
C ARG A 9 -27.34 7.59 -11.64
N LYS A 10 -28.11 6.68 -12.22
CA LYS A 10 -29.57 6.65 -12.18
C LYS A 10 -30.10 6.48 -10.76
N TYR A 11 -29.48 5.58 -9.98
CA TYR A 11 -29.86 5.27 -8.59
C TYR A 11 -29.03 6.01 -7.53
N ARG A 12 -28.34 7.09 -7.92
CA ARG A 12 -27.63 7.93 -6.97
C ARG A 12 -28.63 8.56 -5.97
N PRO A 13 -28.43 8.40 -4.65
CA PRO A 13 -29.30 8.96 -3.63
C PRO A 13 -29.51 10.47 -3.81
N GLN A 14 -30.77 10.91 -3.68
CA GLN A 14 -31.17 12.33 -3.81
C GLN A 14 -31.52 12.95 -2.46
N SER A 15 -31.73 12.13 -1.42
CA SER A 15 -32.06 12.52 -0.04
C SER A 15 -31.26 11.69 0.95
N PHE A 16 -31.12 12.17 2.18
CA PHE A 16 -30.44 11.41 3.24
C PHE A 16 -31.12 10.09 3.57
N ASP A 17 -32.45 10.02 3.48
CA ASP A 17 -33.23 8.81 3.76
C ASP A 17 -32.98 7.69 2.74
N THR A 18 -32.50 8.03 1.56
CA THR A 18 -32.16 7.07 0.49
C THR A 18 -30.69 6.60 0.54
N VAL A 19 -29.88 7.17 1.43
CA VAL A 19 -28.48 6.75 1.61
C VAL A 19 -28.44 5.47 2.43
N VAL A 20 -27.84 4.42 1.88
CA VAL A 20 -27.75 3.09 2.51
C VAL A 20 -26.48 2.99 3.35
N GLY A 21 -26.60 2.38 4.55
CA GLY A 21 -25.47 1.97 5.38
C GLY A 21 -24.70 3.10 6.08
N GLN A 22 -25.26 4.34 6.11
CA GLN A 22 -24.65 5.51 6.76
C GLN A 22 -25.64 6.23 7.70
N GLU A 23 -26.53 5.48 8.38
CA GLU A 23 -27.65 6.04 9.14
C GLU A 23 -27.19 7.00 10.24
N ALA A 24 -26.21 6.63 11.05
CA ALA A 24 -25.69 7.46 12.14
C ALA A 24 -25.14 8.80 11.65
N LEU A 25 -24.43 8.77 10.50
CA LEU A 25 -23.84 9.94 9.88
C LEU A 25 -24.93 10.86 9.30
N THR A 26 -25.90 10.30 8.57
CA THR A 26 -27.01 11.07 7.98
C THR A 26 -27.89 11.72 9.05
N ILE A 27 -28.15 11.05 10.17
CA ILE A 27 -28.87 11.60 11.33
C ILE A 27 -28.08 12.78 11.93
N THR A 28 -26.76 12.65 12.09
CA THR A 28 -25.93 13.71 12.63
C THR A 28 -25.94 14.95 11.74
N LEU A 29 -25.82 14.77 10.41
CA LEU A 29 -25.89 15.88 9.45
C LEU A 29 -27.28 16.55 9.45
N LYS A 30 -28.38 15.77 9.50
CA LYS A 30 -29.74 16.29 9.62
C LYS A 30 -29.92 17.13 10.89
N ASN A 31 -29.42 16.64 12.03
CA ASN A 31 -29.50 17.39 13.30
C ASN A 31 -28.73 18.70 13.23
N ALA A 32 -27.52 18.72 12.65
CA ALA A 32 -26.74 19.94 12.48
C ALA A 32 -27.48 20.98 11.62
N ILE A 33 -28.20 20.55 10.57
CA ILE A 33 -29.05 21.41 9.74
C ILE A 33 -30.23 21.97 10.54
N LYS A 34 -30.96 21.10 11.27
CA LYS A 34 -32.15 21.48 12.05
C LYS A 34 -31.79 22.48 13.16
N GLU A 35 -30.67 22.27 13.84
CA GLU A 35 -30.19 23.16 14.90
C GLU A 35 -29.48 24.41 14.39
N LYS A 36 -29.30 24.54 13.06
CA LYS A 36 -28.54 25.63 12.41
C LYS A 36 -27.11 25.76 12.95
N LYS A 37 -26.51 24.64 13.39
CA LYS A 37 -25.14 24.58 13.90
C LYS A 37 -24.23 23.96 12.82
N LEU A 38 -23.93 24.79 11.81
CA LEU A 38 -23.09 24.36 10.69
C LEU A 38 -21.64 24.75 10.94
N ALA A 39 -20.71 23.80 10.75
CA ALA A 39 -19.29 24.09 10.71
C ALA A 39 -18.90 24.73 9.36
N HIS A 40 -17.83 25.48 9.35
CA HIS A 40 -17.30 26.07 8.10
C HIS A 40 -16.61 25.06 7.20
N ALA A 41 -16.08 23.96 7.76
CA ALA A 41 -15.39 22.93 7.03
C ALA A 41 -15.75 21.54 7.52
N TYR A 42 -16.04 20.63 6.59
CA TYR A 42 -16.36 19.24 6.79
C TYR A 42 -15.32 18.39 6.05
N LEU A 43 -14.92 17.26 6.65
CA LEU A 43 -14.05 16.30 5.99
C LEU A 43 -14.71 14.92 6.01
N PHE A 44 -15.11 14.43 4.83
CA PHE A 44 -15.72 13.12 4.63
C PHE A 44 -14.63 12.12 4.24
N CYS A 45 -14.32 11.19 5.14
CA CYS A 45 -13.29 10.18 4.98
C CYS A 45 -13.92 8.80 4.76
N GLY A 46 -13.29 7.93 3.97
CA GLY A 46 -13.71 6.53 3.84
C GLY A 46 -13.43 5.95 2.47
N PRO A 47 -13.66 4.64 2.28
CA PRO A 47 -13.37 3.94 1.04
C PRO A 47 -14.08 4.53 -0.18
N ARG A 48 -13.64 4.13 -1.38
CA ARG A 48 -14.31 4.51 -2.62
C ARG A 48 -15.72 3.90 -2.69
N GLY A 49 -16.65 4.62 -3.32
CA GLY A 49 -17.98 4.06 -3.61
C GLY A 49 -18.98 4.05 -2.45
N VAL A 50 -18.60 4.47 -1.21
CA VAL A 50 -19.46 4.43 -0.01
C VAL A 50 -20.43 5.61 0.13
N GLY A 51 -20.42 6.56 -0.82
CA GLY A 51 -21.38 7.67 -0.86
C GLY A 51 -20.89 9.02 -0.33
N LYS A 52 -19.58 9.25 -0.11
CA LYS A 52 -19.01 10.52 0.38
C LYS A 52 -19.48 11.73 -0.43
N THR A 53 -19.18 11.75 -1.72
CA THR A 53 -19.56 12.85 -2.62
C THR A 53 -21.09 12.98 -2.78
N THR A 54 -21.82 11.85 -2.69
CA THR A 54 -23.28 11.85 -2.71
C THR A 54 -23.85 12.55 -1.47
N CYS A 55 -23.39 12.20 -0.28
CA CYS A 55 -23.78 12.88 0.96
C CYS A 55 -23.38 14.35 0.96
N ALA A 56 -22.19 14.69 0.44
CA ALA A 56 -21.76 16.07 0.27
C ALA A 56 -22.74 16.88 -0.58
N ARG A 57 -23.19 16.33 -1.71
CA ARG A 57 -24.18 16.95 -2.61
C ARG A 57 -25.54 17.11 -1.94
N ILE A 58 -26.05 16.07 -1.25
CA ILE A 58 -27.31 16.12 -0.51
C ILE A 58 -27.24 17.20 0.58
N PHE A 59 -26.14 17.23 1.33
CA PHE A 59 -25.92 18.19 2.41
C PHE A 59 -25.89 19.63 1.85
N ALA A 60 -25.09 19.88 0.80
CA ALA A 60 -24.98 21.18 0.14
C ALA A 60 -26.34 21.68 -0.41
N LYS A 61 -27.11 20.78 -1.04
CA LYS A 61 -28.46 21.08 -1.52
C LYS A 61 -29.42 21.44 -0.37
N THR A 62 -29.38 20.67 0.73
CA THR A 62 -30.29 20.81 1.84
C THR A 62 -30.06 22.12 2.61
N ILE A 63 -28.81 22.54 2.85
CA ILE A 63 -28.51 23.79 3.56
C ILE A 63 -28.86 25.05 2.73
N ASN A 64 -28.89 24.92 1.40
CA ASN A 64 -29.30 26.00 0.49
C ASN A 64 -30.78 25.93 0.08
N CYS A 65 -31.55 24.96 0.59
CA CYS A 65 -32.96 24.83 0.30
C CYS A 65 -33.76 25.98 0.94
N LEU A 66 -34.59 26.65 0.17
CA LEU A 66 -35.41 27.76 0.65
C LEU A 66 -36.60 27.29 1.50
N SER A 67 -37.07 26.08 1.27
CA SER A 67 -38.26 25.50 1.92
C SER A 67 -37.98 24.03 2.30
N PRO A 68 -37.12 23.76 3.30
CA PRO A 68 -36.83 22.39 3.71
C PRO A 68 -38.09 21.71 4.27
N ASN A 69 -38.21 20.40 4.02
CA ASN A 69 -39.31 19.58 4.51
C ASN A 69 -39.23 19.43 6.05
N GLN A 70 -40.34 18.99 6.68
CA GLN A 70 -40.40 18.76 8.14
C GLN A 70 -39.31 17.81 8.64
N ASN A 71 -38.85 16.90 7.81
CA ASN A 71 -37.75 15.96 8.12
C ASN A 71 -36.34 16.57 8.02
N GLY A 72 -36.23 17.85 7.64
CA GLY A 72 -34.94 18.53 7.43
C GLY A 72 -34.25 18.11 6.13
N GLU A 73 -35.01 17.76 5.11
CA GLU A 73 -34.55 17.41 3.76
C GLU A 73 -34.86 18.52 2.76
N ALA A 74 -34.13 18.57 1.63
CA ALA A 74 -34.38 19.50 0.56
C ALA A 74 -35.76 19.24 -0.13
N CYS A 75 -36.50 20.31 -0.44
CA CYS A 75 -37.83 20.18 -1.05
C CYS A 75 -37.81 19.68 -2.50
N ASN A 76 -36.69 19.82 -3.22
CA ASN A 76 -36.50 19.52 -4.64
C ASN A 76 -37.32 20.38 -5.64
N GLU A 77 -38.11 21.33 -5.17
CA GLU A 77 -39.02 22.15 -5.95
C GLU A 77 -38.62 23.63 -6.00
N CYS A 78 -37.95 24.14 -4.98
CA CYS A 78 -37.52 25.54 -4.95
C CYS A 78 -36.43 25.83 -6.00
N GLU A 79 -36.29 27.08 -6.35
CA GLU A 79 -35.33 27.58 -7.38
C GLU A 79 -33.89 27.06 -7.12
N SER A 80 -33.42 27.09 -5.86
CA SER A 80 -32.10 26.60 -5.48
C SER A 80 -31.98 25.09 -5.72
N CYS A 81 -33.00 24.29 -5.37
CA CYS A 81 -33.00 22.85 -5.56
C CYS A 81 -33.05 22.46 -7.04
N VAL A 82 -33.88 23.16 -7.84
CA VAL A 82 -34.01 22.92 -9.28
C VAL A 82 -32.70 23.28 -10.00
N ALA A 83 -32.13 24.45 -9.70
CA ALA A 83 -30.85 24.88 -10.26
C ALA A 83 -29.72 23.89 -9.96
N PHE A 84 -29.70 23.32 -8.75
CA PHE A 84 -28.73 22.29 -8.38
C PHE A 84 -28.94 20.96 -9.13
N ASN A 85 -30.18 20.48 -9.20
CA ASN A 85 -30.51 19.25 -9.89
C ASN A 85 -30.16 19.32 -11.39
N GLU A 86 -30.32 20.49 -12.00
CA GLU A 86 -29.96 20.77 -13.40
C GLU A 86 -28.49 21.16 -13.60
N GLN A 87 -27.67 21.10 -12.55
CA GLN A 87 -26.24 21.47 -12.58
C GLN A 87 -25.98 22.92 -13.01
N ARG A 88 -26.90 23.84 -12.72
CA ARG A 88 -26.81 25.28 -13.01
C ARG A 88 -26.60 26.13 -11.75
N SER A 89 -26.33 25.53 -10.61
CA SER A 89 -26.15 26.27 -9.36
C SER A 89 -24.82 27.02 -9.33
N TYR A 90 -24.87 28.33 -9.10
CA TYR A 90 -23.67 29.16 -8.84
C TYR A 90 -23.21 29.11 -7.37
N ASN A 91 -24.02 28.56 -6.48
CA ASN A 91 -23.74 28.51 -5.05
C ASN A 91 -23.10 27.21 -4.58
N ILE A 92 -23.21 26.13 -5.36
CA ILE A 92 -22.60 24.84 -5.06
C ILE A 92 -21.61 24.51 -6.16
N ILE A 93 -20.34 24.54 -5.81
CA ILE A 93 -19.23 24.33 -6.73
C ILE A 93 -18.57 23.00 -6.38
N GLU A 94 -18.51 22.10 -7.35
CA GLU A 94 -17.81 20.82 -7.22
C GLU A 94 -16.49 20.87 -7.96
N LEU A 95 -15.42 20.46 -7.28
CA LEU A 95 -14.08 20.38 -7.83
C LEU A 95 -13.52 18.99 -7.52
N ASP A 96 -12.98 18.32 -8.53
CA ASP A 96 -12.21 17.09 -8.37
C ASP A 96 -10.72 17.46 -8.27
N ALA A 97 -10.11 17.20 -7.12
CA ALA A 97 -8.72 17.51 -6.88
C ALA A 97 -7.75 16.63 -7.69
N ALA A 98 -8.20 15.49 -8.24
CA ALA A 98 -7.37 14.71 -9.15
C ALA A 98 -7.10 15.44 -10.46
N SER A 99 -8.09 16.21 -10.94
CA SER A 99 -8.01 16.99 -12.18
C SER A 99 -7.55 18.44 -11.96
N ASN A 100 -7.77 18.99 -10.75
CA ASN A 100 -7.51 20.39 -10.40
C ASN A 100 -6.63 20.45 -9.13
N ASN A 101 -5.36 20.08 -9.26
CA ASN A 101 -4.44 19.95 -8.12
C ASN A 101 -3.38 21.05 -8.03
N SER A 102 -3.40 22.00 -8.97
CA SER A 102 -2.41 23.08 -9.02
C SER A 102 -2.67 24.17 -7.97
N VAL A 103 -1.66 24.97 -7.70
CA VAL A 103 -1.78 26.13 -6.79
C VAL A 103 -2.71 27.20 -7.40
N GLU A 104 -2.67 27.33 -8.71
CA GLU A 104 -3.46 28.30 -9.48
C GLU A 104 -4.96 27.98 -9.40
N ASP A 105 -5.33 26.69 -9.50
CA ASP A 105 -6.73 26.25 -9.39
C ASP A 105 -7.28 26.57 -8.00
N ILE A 106 -6.51 26.29 -6.97
CA ILE A 106 -6.91 26.56 -5.57
C ILE A 106 -6.94 28.07 -5.28
N ARG A 107 -6.06 28.88 -5.85
CA ARG A 107 -6.14 30.34 -5.73
C ARG A 107 -7.39 30.89 -6.39
N SER A 108 -7.72 30.43 -7.59
CA SER A 108 -8.96 30.78 -8.29
C SER A 108 -10.19 30.41 -7.46
N LEU A 109 -10.19 29.22 -6.84
CA LEU A 109 -11.24 28.81 -5.91
C LEU A 109 -11.33 29.75 -4.70
N CYS A 110 -10.19 30.09 -4.06
CA CYS A 110 -10.15 31.02 -2.92
C CYS A 110 -10.67 32.42 -3.28
N ASP A 111 -10.45 32.90 -4.50
CA ASP A 111 -11.00 34.17 -4.95
C ASP A 111 -12.51 34.08 -5.15
N GLN A 112 -13.04 32.97 -5.66
CA GLN A 112 -14.47 32.73 -5.77
C GLN A 112 -15.15 32.60 -4.39
N VAL A 113 -14.46 32.15 -3.35
CA VAL A 113 -14.98 32.05 -1.97
C VAL A 113 -15.38 33.44 -1.43
N ARG A 114 -14.67 34.49 -1.81
CA ARG A 114 -14.93 35.88 -1.36
C ARG A 114 -16.22 36.45 -1.88
N ILE A 115 -16.75 35.90 -2.98
CA ILE A 115 -17.98 36.40 -3.63
C ILE A 115 -19.18 35.78 -2.91
N PRO A 116 -20.09 36.58 -2.32
CA PRO A 116 -21.25 36.04 -1.60
C PRO A 116 -22.23 35.33 -2.55
N PRO A 117 -23.10 34.43 -2.01
CA PRO A 117 -24.09 33.74 -2.81
C PRO A 117 -25.14 34.70 -3.37
N GLN A 118 -25.63 34.43 -4.58
CA GLN A 118 -26.69 35.25 -5.21
C GLN A 118 -28.08 34.85 -4.72
N ILE A 119 -28.31 33.54 -4.51
CA ILE A 119 -29.57 32.93 -4.10
C ILE A 119 -29.27 31.98 -2.95
N GLY A 120 -29.97 32.10 -1.80
CA GLY A 120 -29.73 31.24 -0.63
C GLY A 120 -28.75 31.85 0.37
N GLN A 121 -28.35 31.03 1.37
CA GLN A 121 -27.57 31.50 2.53
C GLN A 121 -26.08 31.20 2.42
N TYR A 122 -25.72 30.10 1.76
CA TYR A 122 -24.36 29.59 1.79
C TYR A 122 -23.81 29.37 0.36
N LYS A 123 -22.52 29.60 0.23
CA LYS A 123 -21.75 29.18 -0.94
C LYS A 123 -20.92 27.96 -0.54
N VAL A 124 -21.19 26.83 -1.18
CA VAL A 124 -20.65 25.53 -0.79
C VAL A 124 -19.62 25.06 -1.81
N PHE A 125 -18.45 24.68 -1.32
CA PHE A 125 -17.37 24.17 -2.13
C PHE A 125 -17.14 22.69 -1.76
N ILE A 126 -17.44 21.79 -2.69
CA ILE A 126 -17.21 20.36 -2.57
C ILE A 126 -15.89 20.04 -3.29
N ILE A 127 -14.90 19.59 -2.54
CA ILE A 127 -13.60 19.21 -3.11
C ILE A 127 -13.45 17.68 -2.91
N ASP A 128 -13.58 16.94 -4.01
CA ASP A 128 -13.44 15.48 -3.99
C ASP A 128 -11.98 15.07 -4.17
N GLU A 129 -11.62 13.93 -3.60
CA GLU A 129 -10.27 13.34 -3.54
C GLU A 129 -9.20 14.38 -3.12
N VAL A 130 -9.51 15.16 -2.09
CA VAL A 130 -8.69 16.29 -1.63
C VAL A 130 -7.23 15.92 -1.33
N HIS A 131 -6.93 14.65 -1.04
CA HIS A 131 -5.57 14.14 -0.83
C HIS A 131 -4.68 14.22 -2.09
N MET A 132 -5.28 14.45 -3.27
CA MET A 132 -4.56 14.62 -4.54
C MET A 132 -4.02 16.05 -4.75
N LEU A 133 -4.40 16.99 -3.91
CA LEU A 133 -3.85 18.36 -3.96
C LEU A 133 -2.34 18.35 -3.69
N SER A 134 -1.60 19.17 -4.42
CA SER A 134 -0.18 19.38 -4.16
C SER A 134 0.06 20.02 -2.77
N PRO A 135 1.20 19.80 -2.12
CA PRO A 135 1.50 20.42 -0.83
C PRO A 135 1.42 21.96 -0.86
N SER A 136 1.79 22.57 -1.98
CA SER A 136 1.70 24.01 -2.20
C SER A 136 0.26 24.50 -2.37
N ALA A 137 -0.62 23.71 -3.00
CA ALA A 137 -2.05 23.96 -3.09
C ALA A 137 -2.73 23.87 -1.72
N PHE A 138 -2.38 22.84 -0.91
CA PHE A 138 -2.83 22.76 0.47
C PHE A 138 -2.46 24.01 1.29
N ASN A 139 -1.21 24.45 1.20
CA ASN A 139 -0.76 25.64 1.92
C ASN A 139 -1.49 26.93 1.50
N ALA A 140 -1.82 27.06 0.19
CA ALA A 140 -2.62 28.19 -0.29
C ALA A 140 -4.06 28.16 0.26
N PHE A 141 -4.61 26.95 0.45
CA PHE A 141 -5.98 26.75 0.96
C PHE A 141 -6.10 26.97 2.46
N LEU A 142 -5.03 26.68 3.27
CA LEU A 142 -5.03 26.79 4.72
C LEU A 142 -5.54 28.15 5.22
N LYS A 143 -5.09 29.25 4.61
CA LYS A 143 -5.50 30.61 5.01
C LYS A 143 -7.02 30.81 4.90
N THR A 144 -7.64 30.27 3.85
CA THR A 144 -9.09 30.36 3.65
C THR A 144 -9.87 29.45 4.60
N LEU A 145 -9.29 28.33 5.03
CA LEU A 145 -9.88 27.45 6.04
C LEU A 145 -9.74 28.00 7.48
N GLU A 146 -8.72 28.81 7.75
CA GLU A 146 -8.52 29.46 9.06
C GLU A 146 -9.49 30.61 9.28
N GLU A 147 -9.69 31.43 8.25
CA GLU A 147 -10.55 32.62 8.30
C GLU A 147 -11.58 32.59 7.15
N PRO A 148 -12.52 31.63 7.16
CA PRO A 148 -13.50 31.52 6.10
C PRO A 148 -14.54 32.64 6.19
N PRO A 149 -15.02 33.20 5.06
CA PRO A 149 -16.19 34.09 5.07
C PRO A 149 -17.40 33.37 5.66
N ALA A 150 -18.26 34.10 6.39
CA ALA A 150 -19.41 33.53 7.10
C ALA A 150 -20.40 32.76 6.20
N HIS A 151 -20.43 33.08 4.90
CA HIS A 151 -21.28 32.43 3.91
C HIS A 151 -20.63 31.21 3.25
N ALA A 152 -19.34 30.93 3.48
CA ALA A 152 -18.63 29.85 2.83
C ALA A 152 -18.62 28.58 3.67
N ILE A 153 -18.96 27.46 3.04
CA ILE A 153 -18.88 26.11 3.64
C ILE A 153 -18.06 25.22 2.72
N PHE A 154 -17.06 24.57 3.30
CA PHE A 154 -16.21 23.60 2.60
C PHE A 154 -16.58 22.18 2.95
N ILE A 155 -16.71 21.30 1.97
CA ILE A 155 -16.93 19.87 2.14
C ILE A 155 -15.82 19.17 1.39
N LEU A 156 -14.84 18.69 2.14
CA LEU A 156 -13.69 17.97 1.62
C LEU A 156 -14.00 16.47 1.65
N ALA A 157 -13.75 15.73 0.57
CA ALA A 157 -13.89 14.29 0.54
C ALA A 157 -12.56 13.61 0.22
N THR A 158 -12.26 12.51 0.88
CA THR A 158 -11.01 11.75 0.66
C THR A 158 -11.20 10.26 0.86
N THR A 159 -10.50 9.46 0.06
CA THR A 159 -10.35 8.03 0.29
C THR A 159 -9.18 7.72 1.23
N GLU A 160 -8.24 8.65 1.41
CA GLU A 160 -7.00 8.44 2.14
C GLU A 160 -6.79 9.50 3.25
N LYS A 161 -7.46 9.29 4.39
CA LYS A 161 -7.39 10.19 5.55
C LYS A 161 -5.95 10.43 6.04
N HIS A 162 -5.10 9.42 5.97
CA HIS A 162 -3.71 9.48 6.43
C HIS A 162 -2.81 10.41 5.60
N LYS A 163 -3.20 10.75 4.36
CA LYS A 163 -2.48 11.71 3.52
C LYS A 163 -2.87 13.16 3.78
N ILE A 164 -3.93 13.40 4.56
CA ILE A 164 -4.39 14.76 4.87
C ILE A 164 -3.53 15.36 5.99
N LEU A 165 -3.09 16.60 5.78
CA LEU A 165 -2.26 17.32 6.75
C LEU A 165 -2.99 17.49 8.10
N PRO A 166 -2.30 17.30 9.24
CA PRO A 166 -2.89 17.52 10.57
C PRO A 166 -3.47 18.92 10.76
N THR A 167 -2.91 19.91 10.08
CA THR A 167 -3.39 21.31 10.06
C THR A 167 -4.78 21.46 9.46
N ILE A 168 -5.15 20.64 8.45
CA ILE A 168 -6.49 20.57 7.88
C ILE A 168 -7.43 19.79 8.80
N LEU A 169 -6.96 18.63 9.32
CA LEU A 169 -7.77 17.79 10.21
C LEU A 169 -8.26 18.56 11.44
N SER A 170 -7.42 19.44 12.01
CA SER A 170 -7.77 20.24 13.19
C SER A 170 -8.81 21.34 12.94
N ARG A 171 -9.09 21.67 11.66
CA ARG A 171 -10.01 22.74 11.25
C ARG A 171 -11.31 22.22 10.65
N CYS A 172 -11.40 20.92 10.42
CA CYS A 172 -12.55 20.28 9.81
C CYS A 172 -13.32 19.44 10.82
N GLN A 173 -14.64 19.43 10.71
CA GLN A 173 -15.46 18.42 11.36
C GLN A 173 -15.38 17.13 10.55
N ILE A 174 -14.82 16.07 11.16
CA ILE A 174 -14.50 14.81 10.47
C ILE A 174 -15.68 13.84 10.57
N TYR A 175 -16.04 13.23 9.43
CA TYR A 175 -17.05 12.18 9.30
C TYR A 175 -16.43 10.98 8.62
N ASP A 176 -16.38 9.86 9.32
CA ASP A 176 -15.81 8.61 8.80
C ASP A 176 -16.93 7.74 8.23
N PHE A 177 -16.91 7.52 6.92
CA PHE A 177 -17.84 6.66 6.19
C PHE A 177 -17.36 5.21 6.25
N ASN A 178 -18.26 4.32 6.65
CA ASN A 178 -17.97 2.90 6.74
C ASN A 178 -18.26 2.18 5.42
N ARG A 179 -17.63 1.00 5.24
CA ARG A 179 -18.02 0.07 4.18
C ARG A 179 -19.44 -0.40 4.43
N MET A 180 -20.21 -0.60 3.37
CA MET A 180 -21.56 -1.16 3.46
C MET A 180 -21.48 -2.66 3.69
N SER A 181 -22.41 -3.21 4.47
CA SER A 181 -22.50 -4.66 4.64
C SER A 181 -22.95 -5.33 3.34
N VAL A 182 -22.50 -6.55 3.11
CA VAL A 182 -22.90 -7.35 1.94
C VAL A 182 -24.42 -7.45 1.85
N GLN A 183 -25.10 -7.70 2.98
CA GLN A 183 -26.56 -7.77 3.03
C GLN A 183 -27.23 -6.43 2.67
N GLY A 184 -26.66 -5.29 3.10
CA GLY A 184 -27.16 -3.96 2.74
C GLY A 184 -27.08 -3.70 1.23
N ILE A 185 -25.97 -4.12 0.60
CA ILE A 185 -25.79 -4.01 -0.86
C ILE A 185 -26.77 -4.94 -1.58
N VAL A 186 -26.90 -6.21 -1.16
CA VAL A 186 -27.85 -7.17 -1.76
C VAL A 186 -29.26 -6.62 -1.72
N ASN A 187 -29.73 -6.14 -0.56
CA ASN A 187 -31.07 -5.56 -0.41
C ASN A 187 -31.30 -4.35 -1.34
N HIS A 188 -30.26 -3.54 -1.57
CA HIS A 188 -30.37 -2.42 -2.50
C HIS A 188 -30.38 -2.89 -3.96
N LEU A 189 -29.50 -3.82 -4.32
CA LEU A 189 -29.47 -4.40 -5.68
C LEU A 189 -30.78 -5.12 -6.03
N THR A 190 -31.41 -5.83 -5.08
CA THR A 190 -32.71 -6.44 -5.27
C THR A 190 -33.78 -5.40 -5.68
N LYS A 191 -33.83 -4.27 -4.94
CA LYS A 191 -34.76 -3.17 -5.29
C LYS A 191 -34.44 -2.55 -6.65
N VAL A 192 -33.17 -2.50 -7.05
CA VAL A 192 -32.75 -2.00 -8.38
C VAL A 192 -33.17 -3.00 -9.46
N ALA A 193 -32.93 -4.30 -9.25
CA ALA A 193 -33.31 -5.36 -10.17
C ALA A 193 -34.83 -5.38 -10.43
N GLU A 194 -35.66 -5.27 -9.36
CA GLU A 194 -37.10 -5.14 -9.46
C GLU A 194 -37.56 -3.94 -10.31
N LYS A 195 -36.91 -2.77 -10.13
CA LYS A 195 -37.22 -1.56 -10.90
C LYS A 195 -36.77 -1.63 -12.36
N GLU A 196 -35.70 -2.34 -12.66
CA GLU A 196 -35.20 -2.53 -14.03
C GLU A 196 -35.88 -3.75 -14.73
N GLY A 197 -36.69 -4.53 -14.01
CA GLY A 197 -37.33 -5.74 -14.55
C GLY A 197 -36.34 -6.87 -14.83
N VAL A 198 -35.26 -6.94 -14.04
CA VAL A 198 -34.18 -7.94 -14.15
C VAL A 198 -34.48 -9.09 -13.20
N GLU A 199 -34.50 -10.33 -13.73
CA GLU A 199 -34.61 -11.53 -12.91
C GLU A 199 -33.23 -11.86 -12.30
N ALA A 200 -33.11 -11.75 -10.98
CA ALA A 200 -31.83 -11.93 -10.29
C ALA A 200 -31.96 -12.92 -9.13
N GLU A 201 -31.13 -13.95 -9.12
CA GLU A 201 -31.02 -14.86 -7.98
C GLU A 201 -30.33 -14.14 -6.80
N PRO A 202 -30.81 -14.32 -5.55
CA PRO A 202 -30.18 -13.70 -4.38
C PRO A 202 -28.70 -14.08 -4.21
N GLU A 203 -28.33 -15.31 -4.57
CA GLU A 203 -26.95 -15.82 -4.53
C GLU A 203 -26.07 -15.08 -5.55
N ALA A 204 -26.60 -14.79 -6.75
CA ALA A 204 -25.91 -14.00 -7.77
C ALA A 204 -25.64 -12.56 -7.31
N LEU A 205 -26.63 -11.91 -6.69
CA LEU A 205 -26.49 -10.58 -6.10
C LEU A 205 -25.49 -10.59 -4.94
N GLY A 206 -25.41 -11.68 -4.18
CA GLY A 206 -24.43 -11.89 -3.12
C GLY A 206 -22.99 -11.83 -3.63
N ILE A 207 -22.69 -12.46 -4.77
CA ILE A 207 -21.35 -12.42 -5.40
C ILE A 207 -21.01 -11.00 -5.85
N ILE A 208 -21.96 -10.30 -6.47
CA ILE A 208 -21.76 -8.90 -6.89
C ILE A 208 -21.43 -8.02 -5.68
N ALA A 209 -22.18 -8.19 -4.58
CA ALA A 209 -21.98 -7.45 -3.34
C ALA A 209 -20.62 -7.73 -2.70
N GLN A 210 -20.17 -8.99 -2.68
CA GLN A 210 -18.82 -9.35 -2.20
C GLN A 210 -17.73 -8.75 -3.07
N LYS A 211 -17.87 -8.82 -4.39
CA LYS A 211 -16.89 -8.26 -5.34
C LYS A 211 -16.75 -6.75 -5.23
N ALA A 212 -17.82 -6.05 -4.84
CA ALA A 212 -17.88 -4.62 -4.67
C ALA A 212 -17.19 -4.12 -3.39
N ASP A 213 -16.76 -5.01 -2.48
CA ASP A 213 -15.99 -4.71 -1.27
C ASP A 213 -16.55 -3.52 -0.47
N GLY A 214 -17.87 -3.49 -0.28
CA GLY A 214 -18.60 -2.48 0.49
C GLY A 214 -18.83 -1.15 -0.24
N GLY A 215 -18.53 -1.04 -1.53
CA GLY A 215 -18.76 0.14 -2.37
C GLY A 215 -20.04 0.04 -3.20
N MET A 216 -21.10 0.79 -2.90
CA MET A 216 -22.36 0.76 -3.66
C MET A 216 -22.18 1.17 -5.13
N ARG A 217 -21.31 2.15 -5.41
CA ARG A 217 -21.05 2.58 -6.79
C ARG A 217 -20.45 1.45 -7.62
N ASP A 218 -19.51 0.71 -7.03
CA ASP A 218 -18.84 -0.39 -7.69
C ASP A 218 -19.82 -1.58 -7.84
N ALA A 219 -20.67 -1.84 -6.83
CA ALA A 219 -21.73 -2.84 -6.90
C ALA A 219 -22.71 -2.58 -8.07
N LEU A 220 -23.19 -1.35 -8.21
CA LEU A 220 -24.10 -0.97 -9.30
C LEU A 220 -23.42 -1.04 -10.68
N SER A 221 -22.11 -0.70 -10.75
CA SER A 221 -21.35 -0.81 -12.01
C SER A 221 -21.15 -2.27 -12.42
N ILE A 222 -20.84 -3.14 -11.47
CA ILE A 222 -20.72 -4.60 -11.69
C ILE A 222 -22.09 -5.18 -12.06
N PHE A 223 -23.16 -4.74 -11.42
CA PHE A 223 -24.54 -5.14 -11.73
C PHE A 223 -24.88 -4.83 -13.19
N ASP A 224 -24.66 -3.58 -13.65
CA ASP A 224 -24.90 -3.16 -15.04
C ASP A 224 -24.12 -4.01 -16.04
N GLN A 225 -22.83 -4.24 -15.75
CA GLN A 225 -21.97 -5.08 -16.60
C GLN A 225 -22.54 -6.50 -16.71
N THR A 226 -22.97 -7.06 -15.58
CA THR A 226 -23.47 -8.43 -15.52
C THR A 226 -24.84 -8.56 -16.20
N VAL A 227 -25.75 -7.61 -15.98
CA VAL A 227 -27.06 -7.53 -16.66
C VAL A 227 -26.88 -7.47 -18.17
N SER A 228 -25.94 -6.64 -18.64
CA SER A 228 -25.65 -6.52 -20.08
C SER A 228 -25.14 -7.81 -20.67
N PHE A 229 -24.32 -8.57 -19.94
CA PHE A 229 -23.80 -9.87 -20.37
C PHE A 229 -24.88 -10.97 -20.39
N THR A 230 -25.76 -10.99 -19.40
CA THR A 230 -26.75 -12.05 -19.18
C THR A 230 -28.11 -11.75 -19.81
N GLN A 231 -28.25 -10.64 -20.53
CA GLN A 231 -29.51 -10.19 -21.15
C GLN A 231 -30.71 -10.15 -20.16
N GLY A 232 -30.41 -9.78 -18.89
CA GLY A 232 -31.46 -9.61 -17.88
C GLY A 232 -31.73 -10.83 -16.99
N HIS A 233 -31.06 -11.97 -17.19
CA HIS A 233 -31.21 -13.17 -16.36
C HIS A 233 -29.96 -13.43 -15.54
N LEU A 234 -29.89 -12.88 -14.32
CA LEU A 234 -28.73 -13.04 -13.41
C LEU A 234 -28.86 -14.36 -12.64
N THR A 235 -28.24 -15.40 -13.16
CA THR A 235 -28.07 -16.67 -12.44
C THR A 235 -26.67 -16.70 -11.79
N TYR A 236 -26.52 -17.50 -10.73
CA TYR A 236 -25.24 -17.69 -10.03
C TYR A 236 -24.09 -18.04 -11.00
N ASP A 237 -24.29 -19.03 -11.87
CA ASP A 237 -23.30 -19.51 -12.83
C ASP A 237 -22.86 -18.44 -13.84
N ASN A 238 -23.83 -17.63 -14.33
CA ASN A 238 -23.53 -16.59 -15.31
C ASN A 238 -22.74 -15.44 -14.68
N VAL A 239 -23.05 -15.09 -13.43
CA VAL A 239 -22.32 -14.04 -12.69
C VAL A 239 -20.88 -14.47 -12.43
N ILE A 240 -20.66 -15.70 -11.97
CA ILE A 240 -19.31 -16.25 -11.77
C ILE A 240 -18.48 -16.20 -13.05
N LYS A 241 -19.05 -16.65 -14.18
CA LYS A 241 -18.37 -16.62 -15.48
C LYS A 241 -18.04 -15.20 -15.93
N ASN A 242 -18.98 -14.25 -15.80
CA ASN A 242 -18.79 -12.87 -16.23
C ASN A 242 -17.74 -12.13 -15.37
N LEU A 243 -17.83 -12.28 -14.05
CA LEU A 243 -16.94 -11.57 -13.13
C LEU A 243 -15.59 -12.25 -12.96
N ASN A 244 -15.38 -13.37 -13.65
CA ASN A 244 -14.16 -14.19 -13.53
C ASN A 244 -13.84 -14.46 -12.04
N VAL A 245 -14.87 -14.82 -11.25
CA VAL A 245 -14.74 -15.21 -9.86
C VAL A 245 -14.54 -16.71 -9.83
N LEU A 246 -13.53 -17.18 -9.12
CA LEU A 246 -13.32 -18.60 -8.98
C LEU A 246 -14.41 -19.18 -8.08
N ASP A 247 -15.11 -20.22 -8.58
CA ASP A 247 -16.16 -20.90 -7.86
C ASP A 247 -15.61 -21.52 -6.57
N TYR A 248 -16.37 -21.42 -5.49
CA TYR A 248 -16.04 -22.04 -4.19
C TYR A 248 -15.79 -23.54 -4.32
N ASP A 249 -16.45 -24.23 -5.25
CA ASP A 249 -16.29 -25.67 -5.50
C ASP A 249 -14.83 -26.05 -5.83
N TYR A 250 -14.08 -25.19 -6.51
CA TYR A 250 -12.67 -25.41 -6.78
C TYR A 250 -11.84 -25.39 -5.50
N PHE A 251 -12.13 -24.48 -4.60
CA PHE A 251 -11.41 -24.39 -3.32
C PHE A 251 -11.76 -25.56 -2.40
N PHE A 252 -13.05 -25.97 -2.37
CA PHE A 252 -13.45 -27.17 -1.61
C PHE A 252 -12.75 -28.42 -2.13
N LYS A 253 -12.74 -28.67 -3.43
CA LYS A 253 -12.01 -29.79 -4.06
C LYS A 253 -10.51 -29.73 -3.79
N LEU A 254 -9.90 -28.56 -3.92
CA LEU A 254 -8.49 -28.37 -3.68
C LEU A 254 -8.11 -28.71 -2.24
N THR A 255 -8.94 -28.31 -1.29
CA THR A 255 -8.73 -28.60 0.15
C THR A 255 -8.86 -30.09 0.44
N ASP A 256 -9.87 -30.77 -0.14
CA ASP A 256 -10.02 -32.24 0.02
C ASP A 256 -8.80 -32.97 -0.59
N LEU A 257 -8.33 -32.57 -1.78
CA LEU A 257 -7.12 -33.13 -2.40
C LEU A 257 -5.86 -32.88 -1.55
N ALA A 258 -5.75 -31.69 -0.94
CA ALA A 258 -4.63 -31.37 -0.05
C ALA A 258 -4.66 -32.20 1.24
N LEU A 259 -5.85 -32.44 1.82
CA LEU A 259 -6.00 -33.31 2.98
C LEU A 259 -5.63 -34.77 2.67
N GLU A 260 -5.95 -35.25 1.46
CA GLU A 260 -5.59 -36.58 0.97
C GLU A 260 -4.15 -36.67 0.44
N ASN A 261 -3.40 -35.56 0.41
CA ASN A 261 -2.05 -35.43 -0.15
C ASN A 261 -1.92 -35.92 -1.61
N LYS A 262 -2.94 -35.62 -2.43
CA LYS A 262 -2.97 -35.95 -3.85
C LYS A 262 -2.36 -34.83 -4.69
N ILE A 263 -1.02 -34.71 -4.64
CA ILE A 263 -0.28 -33.62 -5.30
C ILE A 263 -0.54 -33.57 -6.81
N GLY A 264 -0.57 -34.72 -7.49
CA GLY A 264 -0.78 -34.78 -8.95
C GLY A 264 -2.14 -34.21 -9.36
N GLU A 265 -3.21 -34.57 -8.67
CA GLU A 265 -4.57 -34.08 -8.95
C GLU A 265 -4.69 -32.59 -8.59
N THR A 266 -4.02 -32.13 -7.53
CA THR A 266 -3.93 -30.71 -7.18
C THR A 266 -3.29 -29.88 -8.30
N MET A 267 -2.21 -30.38 -8.92
CA MET A 267 -1.56 -29.70 -10.05
C MET A 267 -2.44 -29.67 -11.30
N LEU A 268 -3.16 -30.75 -11.59
CA LEU A 268 -4.09 -30.79 -12.73
C LEU A 268 -5.25 -29.81 -12.53
N LEU A 269 -5.81 -29.74 -11.31
CA LEU A 269 -6.87 -28.79 -10.97
C LEU A 269 -6.39 -27.35 -11.10
N PHE A 270 -5.19 -27.04 -10.59
CA PHE A 270 -4.59 -25.71 -10.74
C PHE A 270 -4.35 -25.35 -12.20
N ASN A 271 -3.88 -26.30 -13.03
CA ASN A 271 -3.71 -26.07 -14.46
C ASN A 271 -5.06 -25.81 -15.17
N GLU A 272 -6.14 -26.49 -14.78
CA GLU A 272 -7.49 -26.21 -15.28
C GLU A 272 -7.95 -24.78 -14.94
N ILE A 273 -7.68 -24.33 -13.70
CA ILE A 273 -8.00 -22.96 -13.25
C ILE A 273 -7.24 -21.93 -14.09
N LEU A 274 -5.93 -22.14 -14.33
CA LEU A 274 -5.14 -21.27 -15.18
C LEU A 274 -5.62 -21.26 -16.63
N ALA A 275 -6.04 -22.43 -17.18
CA ALA A 275 -6.58 -22.54 -18.53
C ALA A 275 -7.91 -21.78 -18.71
N LYS A 276 -8.68 -21.57 -17.62
CA LYS A 276 -9.88 -20.73 -17.60
C LYS A 276 -9.56 -19.22 -17.52
N GLY A 277 -8.29 -18.83 -17.49
CA GLY A 277 -7.85 -17.43 -17.50
C GLY A 277 -7.70 -16.78 -16.13
N PHE A 278 -7.77 -17.56 -15.04
CA PHE A 278 -7.54 -17.01 -13.70
C PHE A 278 -6.06 -16.72 -13.45
N GLN A 279 -5.78 -15.60 -12.80
CA GLN A 279 -4.42 -15.23 -12.40
C GLN A 279 -4.02 -15.93 -11.09
N GLY A 280 -2.77 -16.34 -11.00
CA GLY A 280 -2.28 -17.09 -9.85
C GLY A 280 -2.29 -16.30 -8.52
N ASP A 281 -2.18 -14.97 -8.55
CA ASP A 281 -2.29 -14.12 -7.35
C ASP A 281 -3.73 -14.08 -6.81
N HIS A 282 -4.71 -13.92 -7.68
CA HIS A 282 -6.12 -13.97 -7.29
C HIS A 282 -6.51 -15.35 -6.76
N PHE A 283 -5.99 -16.42 -7.40
CA PHE A 283 -6.21 -17.79 -6.95
C PHE A 283 -5.63 -18.04 -5.56
N ILE A 284 -4.37 -17.68 -5.30
CA ILE A 284 -3.72 -17.97 -4.01
C ILE A 284 -4.32 -17.13 -2.87
N ASN A 285 -4.71 -15.88 -3.14
CA ASN A 285 -5.40 -15.03 -2.17
C ASN A 285 -6.81 -15.55 -1.87
N GLY A 286 -7.54 -16.03 -2.89
CA GLY A 286 -8.83 -16.68 -2.72
C GLY A 286 -8.72 -17.97 -1.90
N TYR A 287 -7.69 -18.77 -2.15
CA TYR A 287 -7.44 -19.99 -1.39
C TYR A 287 -7.05 -19.71 0.07
N ALA A 288 -6.27 -18.66 0.34
CA ALA A 288 -5.98 -18.19 1.69
C ALA A 288 -7.26 -17.77 2.44
N SER A 289 -8.15 -17.03 1.75
CA SER A 289 -9.45 -16.62 2.30
C SER A 289 -10.34 -17.82 2.58
N HIS A 290 -10.40 -18.81 1.68
CA HIS A 290 -11.13 -20.06 1.90
C HIS A 290 -10.62 -20.82 3.13
N MET A 291 -9.29 -20.93 3.32
CA MET A 291 -8.72 -21.54 4.53
C MET A 291 -9.07 -20.79 5.81
N ARG A 292 -9.12 -19.45 5.76
CA ARG A 292 -9.57 -18.62 6.89
C ARG A 292 -11.04 -18.89 7.18
N ASP A 293 -11.88 -18.97 6.15
CA ASP A 293 -13.31 -19.21 6.31
C ASP A 293 -13.62 -20.60 6.87
N LEU A 294 -12.85 -21.62 6.48
CA LEU A 294 -12.86 -22.94 7.13
C LEU A 294 -12.47 -22.88 8.63
N LEU A 295 -11.48 -22.06 8.96
CA LEU A 295 -11.06 -21.88 10.36
C LEU A 295 -12.16 -21.21 11.20
N VAL A 296 -12.78 -20.16 10.64
CA VAL A 296 -13.93 -19.45 11.25
C VAL A 296 -15.14 -20.36 11.39
N SER A 297 -15.35 -21.30 10.46
CA SER A 297 -16.50 -22.24 10.47
C SER A 297 -16.39 -23.34 11.52
N LYS A 298 -15.26 -23.47 12.21
CA LYS A 298 -15.06 -24.48 13.27
C LYS A 298 -15.87 -24.19 14.52
N ASP A 299 -16.15 -22.93 14.80
CA ASP A 299 -16.92 -22.50 15.96
C ASP A 299 -18.28 -21.91 15.49
N GLU A 300 -19.37 -22.37 16.05
CA GLU A 300 -20.71 -21.89 15.74
C GLU A 300 -20.91 -20.39 16.03
N ALA A 301 -20.22 -19.87 17.04
CA ALA A 301 -20.29 -18.44 17.36
C ALA A 301 -19.68 -17.56 16.25
N THR A 302 -18.63 -18.03 15.58
CA THR A 302 -17.91 -17.29 14.54
C THR A 302 -18.46 -17.50 13.13
N ILE A 303 -19.32 -18.48 12.89
CA ILE A 303 -20.00 -18.70 11.60
C ILE A 303 -20.75 -17.46 11.12
N LYS A 304 -21.25 -16.63 12.04
CA LYS A 304 -21.92 -15.35 11.71
C LYS A 304 -20.99 -14.35 10.99
N LEU A 305 -19.68 -14.54 11.07
CA LEU A 305 -18.67 -13.73 10.37
C LEU A 305 -18.50 -14.13 8.90
N LEU A 306 -19.12 -15.25 8.46
CA LEU A 306 -19.09 -15.66 7.06
C LEU A 306 -20.14 -14.87 6.27
N GLU A 307 -19.67 -14.13 5.30
CA GLU A 307 -20.49 -13.34 4.38
C GLU A 307 -20.83 -14.13 3.10
N VAL A 308 -21.30 -15.38 3.26
CA VAL A 308 -21.66 -16.29 2.14
C VAL A 308 -23.08 -16.78 2.28
N GLY A 309 -23.66 -17.31 1.19
CA GLY A 309 -25.01 -17.89 1.19
C GLY A 309 -25.14 -19.13 2.10
N ASP A 310 -26.36 -19.44 2.54
CA ASP A 310 -26.58 -20.48 3.56
C ASP A 310 -26.16 -21.88 3.11
N LYS A 311 -26.35 -22.23 1.82
CA LYS A 311 -25.86 -23.50 1.25
C LYS A 311 -24.32 -23.62 1.36
N ILE A 312 -23.61 -22.56 1.04
CA ILE A 312 -22.15 -22.52 1.11
C ILE A 312 -21.69 -22.61 2.57
N LYS A 313 -22.42 -21.99 3.51
CA LYS A 313 -22.11 -22.10 4.96
C LYS A 313 -22.19 -23.55 5.45
N GLU A 314 -23.14 -24.33 4.95
CA GLU A 314 -23.24 -25.76 5.31
C GLU A 314 -22.03 -26.54 4.78
N GLN A 315 -21.62 -26.31 3.54
CA GLN A 315 -20.42 -26.95 2.96
C GLN A 315 -19.16 -26.59 3.77
N TYR A 316 -19.02 -25.31 4.18
CA TYR A 316 -17.92 -24.89 5.05
C TYR A 316 -17.94 -25.62 6.40
N LYS A 317 -19.10 -25.79 7.04
CA LYS A 317 -19.24 -26.55 8.30
C LYS A 317 -18.79 -28.01 8.14
N GLU A 318 -19.19 -28.66 7.06
CA GLU A 318 -18.84 -30.05 6.80
C GLU A 318 -17.33 -30.23 6.55
N GLN A 319 -16.74 -29.39 5.70
CA GLN A 319 -15.32 -29.50 5.41
C GLN A 319 -14.47 -29.04 6.61
N ALA A 320 -14.90 -28.05 7.39
CA ALA A 320 -14.19 -27.60 8.60
C ALA A 320 -14.05 -28.72 9.64
N LYS A 321 -15.02 -29.67 9.73
CA LYS A 321 -14.89 -30.84 10.60
C LYS A 321 -13.75 -31.77 10.19
N LYS A 322 -13.46 -31.86 8.89
CA LYS A 322 -12.38 -32.70 8.34
C LYS A 322 -10.99 -32.07 8.53
N CYS A 323 -10.91 -30.74 8.62
CA CYS A 323 -9.65 -30.00 8.71
C CYS A 323 -9.17 -29.85 10.17
N SER A 324 -7.90 -30.03 10.46
CA SER A 324 -7.32 -29.66 11.76
C SER A 324 -7.02 -28.16 11.81
N ALA A 325 -7.14 -27.50 12.97
CA ALA A 325 -6.81 -26.09 13.12
C ALA A 325 -5.33 -25.81 12.78
N GLY A 326 -4.43 -26.75 13.12
CA GLY A 326 -3.02 -26.64 12.80
C GLY A 326 -2.73 -26.69 11.30
N PHE A 327 -3.49 -27.51 10.53
CA PHE A 327 -3.42 -27.54 9.07
C PHE A 327 -3.83 -26.20 8.49
N LEU A 328 -5.00 -25.69 8.87
CA LEU A 328 -5.56 -24.43 8.35
C LEU A 328 -4.62 -23.26 8.63
N TYR A 329 -4.07 -23.15 9.85
CA TYR A 329 -3.13 -22.08 10.20
C TYR A 329 -1.85 -22.13 9.35
N LYS A 330 -1.26 -23.32 9.15
CA LYS A 330 -0.06 -23.49 8.33
C LYS A 330 -0.36 -23.17 6.85
N ALA A 331 -1.51 -23.63 6.33
CA ALA A 331 -1.92 -23.35 4.96
C ALA A 331 -2.12 -21.86 4.70
N ILE A 332 -2.81 -21.13 5.60
CA ILE A 332 -2.97 -19.67 5.52
C ILE A 332 -1.59 -18.99 5.49
N LYS A 333 -0.67 -19.41 6.36
CA LYS A 333 0.67 -18.83 6.41
C LYS A 333 1.43 -19.02 5.08
N LEU A 334 1.43 -20.22 4.52
CA LEU A 334 2.08 -20.52 3.23
C LEU A 334 1.47 -19.73 2.08
N CYS A 335 0.14 -19.68 2.00
CA CYS A 335 -0.56 -18.91 0.97
C CYS A 335 -0.26 -17.41 1.07
N ASN A 336 -0.23 -16.85 2.29
CA ASN A 336 0.11 -15.44 2.51
C ASN A 336 1.57 -15.14 2.13
N GLU A 337 2.52 -16.02 2.46
CA GLU A 337 3.92 -15.89 2.04
C GLU A 337 4.07 -15.96 0.51
N CYS A 338 3.31 -16.82 -0.15
CA CYS A 338 3.23 -16.88 -1.61
C CYS A 338 2.73 -15.56 -2.19
N GLY A 339 1.61 -15.01 -1.69
CA GLY A 339 1.04 -13.75 -2.15
C GLY A 339 1.99 -12.57 -2.03
N LEU A 340 2.72 -12.46 -0.91
CA LEU A 340 3.73 -11.43 -0.69
C LEU A 340 4.89 -11.53 -1.70
N ASN A 341 5.32 -12.75 -2.04
CA ASN A 341 6.45 -13.00 -2.93
C ASN A 341 6.04 -13.06 -4.42
N TYR A 342 4.75 -13.10 -4.73
CA TYR A 342 4.23 -13.33 -6.09
C TYR A 342 4.74 -12.30 -7.09
N ARG A 343 4.70 -11.00 -6.75
CA ARG A 343 5.14 -9.90 -7.64
C ARG A 343 6.64 -9.86 -7.86
N VAL A 344 7.42 -10.35 -6.91
CA VAL A 344 8.90 -10.32 -6.95
C VAL A 344 9.45 -11.57 -7.64
N SER A 345 8.68 -12.65 -7.68
CA SER A 345 9.09 -13.92 -8.30
C SER A 345 9.18 -13.81 -9.83
N LYS A 346 10.29 -14.29 -10.40
CA LYS A 346 10.44 -14.40 -11.85
C LYS A 346 9.55 -15.49 -12.48
N ASN A 347 9.25 -16.54 -11.72
CA ASN A 347 8.36 -17.62 -12.16
C ASN A 347 7.20 -17.75 -11.19
N GLN A 348 6.17 -16.94 -11.44
CA GLN A 348 4.96 -16.84 -10.62
C GLN A 348 4.20 -18.17 -10.55
N ARG A 349 4.11 -18.89 -11.67
CA ARG A 349 3.43 -20.18 -11.74
C ARG A 349 4.10 -21.21 -10.83
N LEU A 350 5.42 -21.36 -10.95
CA LEU A 350 6.18 -22.31 -10.13
C LEU A 350 6.06 -21.96 -8.62
N LEU A 351 6.02 -20.70 -8.27
CA LEU A 351 5.85 -20.28 -6.86
C LEU A 351 4.51 -20.77 -6.28
N VAL A 352 3.41 -20.65 -7.04
CA VAL A 352 2.10 -21.16 -6.61
C VAL A 352 2.10 -22.69 -6.55
N GLU A 353 2.64 -23.35 -7.57
CA GLU A 353 2.74 -24.82 -7.60
C GLU A 353 3.51 -25.36 -6.40
N LEU A 354 4.64 -24.75 -6.03
CA LEU A 354 5.42 -25.13 -4.84
C LEU A 354 4.60 -24.93 -3.55
N THR A 355 3.89 -23.81 -3.44
CA THR A 355 3.04 -23.54 -2.27
C THR A 355 1.92 -24.58 -2.12
N LEU A 356 1.28 -24.98 -3.23
CA LEU A 356 0.25 -26.01 -3.21
C LEU A 356 0.81 -27.37 -2.80
N ILE A 357 2.03 -27.72 -3.23
CA ILE A 357 2.73 -28.93 -2.82
C ILE A 357 3.02 -28.88 -1.31
N GLU A 358 3.53 -27.75 -0.80
CA GLU A 358 3.80 -27.56 0.62
C GLU A 358 2.53 -27.68 1.46
N VAL A 359 1.41 -27.10 1.01
CA VAL A 359 0.11 -27.21 1.70
C VAL A 359 -0.37 -28.66 1.73
N ALA A 360 -0.28 -29.41 0.62
CA ALA A 360 -0.65 -30.82 0.59
C ALA A 360 0.22 -31.68 1.50
N GLN A 361 1.48 -31.32 1.71
CA GLN A 361 2.42 -32.07 2.56
C GLN A 361 2.24 -31.78 4.07
N ILE A 362 1.48 -30.76 4.48
CA ILE A 362 1.25 -30.46 5.90
C ILE A 362 0.66 -31.66 6.67
N THR A 363 -0.17 -32.46 6.01
CA THR A 363 -0.88 -33.61 6.61
C THR A 363 -0.02 -34.84 6.77
N GLN A 364 1.18 -34.90 6.18
CA GLN A 364 2.07 -36.05 6.31
C GLN A 364 2.77 -36.07 7.68
N PRO A 365 2.77 -37.20 8.39
CA PRO A 365 3.60 -37.39 9.59
C PRO A 365 5.08 -37.35 9.21
N ASP A 366 5.92 -36.80 10.11
CA ASP A 366 7.35 -36.61 9.87
C ASP A 366 8.14 -37.92 9.68
N ASP A 367 7.56 -39.07 10.06
CA ASP A 367 8.21 -40.40 10.13
C ASP A 367 7.67 -41.44 9.13
N ALA A 368 6.89 -41.07 8.14
CA ALA A 368 6.35 -42.03 7.15
C ALA A 368 7.42 -42.47 6.15
N VAL A 369 8.38 -43.26 6.60
CA VAL A 369 9.29 -44.06 5.79
C VAL A 369 8.50 -45.24 5.22
N GLY A 370 8.14 -45.20 3.92
CA GLY A 370 7.54 -46.35 3.23
C GLY A 370 6.23 -46.15 2.49
N SER A 371 5.64 -44.92 2.46
CA SER A 371 4.35 -44.68 1.79
C SER A 371 4.43 -44.46 0.28
N GLY A 372 5.60 -44.57 -0.36
CA GLY A 372 5.79 -44.27 -1.78
C GLY A 372 5.58 -42.78 -2.17
N ARG A 373 5.32 -41.94 -1.18
CA ARG A 373 5.14 -40.49 -1.28
C ARG A 373 6.46 -39.86 -0.86
N GLY A 374 7.06 -39.01 -1.69
CA GLY A 374 8.40 -38.49 -1.46
C GLY A 374 8.63 -37.88 -0.06
N PRO A 375 9.84 -37.94 0.49
CA PRO A 375 10.14 -37.52 1.86
C PRO A 375 10.00 -35.99 1.99
N LYS A 376 9.36 -35.52 3.07
CA LYS A 376 9.18 -34.12 3.45
C LYS A 376 10.47 -33.26 3.48
N LYS A 377 11.64 -33.88 3.50
CA LYS A 377 12.94 -33.22 3.64
C LYS A 377 13.54 -32.69 2.35
N ILE A 378 12.87 -32.84 1.17
CA ILE A 378 13.46 -32.49 -0.13
C ILE A 378 13.24 -31.03 -0.52
N ILE A 379 12.23 -30.37 0.04
CA ILE A 379 11.95 -28.96 -0.33
C ILE A 379 12.40 -28.05 0.81
N LYS A 380 13.63 -27.53 0.70
CA LYS A 380 14.05 -26.37 1.50
C LYS A 380 13.24 -25.15 1.07
N PRO A 381 12.76 -24.30 2.01
CA PRO A 381 12.09 -23.04 1.64
C PRO A 381 12.97 -22.24 0.67
N ILE A 382 12.38 -21.64 -0.34
CA ILE A 382 13.07 -20.85 -1.38
C ILE A 382 14.00 -19.76 -0.78
N LYS A 383 13.72 -19.33 0.46
CA LYS A 383 14.55 -18.37 1.21
C LYS A 383 15.96 -18.86 1.55
N GLU A 384 16.22 -20.16 1.53
CA GLU A 384 17.54 -20.74 1.81
C GLU A 384 18.39 -20.97 0.56
N PHE A 385 17.83 -20.79 -0.65
CA PHE A 385 18.58 -20.79 -1.90
C PHE A 385 19.32 -19.46 -2.08
N ARG A 386 20.34 -19.21 -1.28
CA ARG A 386 21.40 -18.26 -1.64
C ARG A 386 22.30 -18.99 -2.63
N VAL A 387 22.24 -18.61 -3.89
CA VAL A 387 23.23 -19.02 -4.90
C VAL A 387 24.58 -18.52 -4.41
N LYS A 388 25.44 -19.44 -3.90
CA LYS A 388 26.86 -19.18 -3.79
C LYS A 388 27.36 -19.16 -5.24
N VAL A 389 27.63 -17.98 -5.74
CA VAL A 389 28.43 -17.82 -6.97
C VAL A 389 29.87 -18.14 -6.56
N ASP A 390 30.29 -19.37 -6.76
CA ASP A 390 31.70 -19.72 -6.71
C ASP A 390 32.38 -19.04 -7.91
N VAL A 391 33.18 -18.03 -7.63
CA VAL A 391 34.08 -17.42 -8.59
C VAL A 391 35.15 -18.48 -8.90
N VAL A 392 35.05 -19.10 -10.07
CA VAL A 392 36.09 -20.01 -10.59
C VAL A 392 37.31 -19.16 -10.91
N SER A 393 38.31 -19.22 -10.03
CA SER A 393 39.67 -18.76 -10.32
C SER A 393 40.41 -19.89 -11.00
N THR A 394 40.63 -19.78 -12.28
CA THR A 394 41.56 -20.62 -13.04
C THR A 394 43.00 -20.25 -12.65
N VAL A 395 43.73 -21.16 -12.02
CA VAL A 395 45.19 -21.23 -12.11
C VAL A 395 45.63 -22.70 -12.14
N ALA A 396 46.65 -22.96 -12.99
CA ALA A 396 47.14 -24.20 -13.51
C ALA A 396 47.87 -25.13 -12.52
N ALA A 397 47.76 -26.39 -12.83
CA ALA A 397 48.71 -27.51 -12.78
C ALA A 397 49.88 -27.56 -11.77
N GLY A 398 49.93 -28.64 -11.00
CA GLY A 398 51.13 -29.12 -10.31
C GLY A 398 50.83 -30.44 -9.56
N THR A 399 51.37 -31.53 -10.10
CA THR A 399 51.36 -32.90 -9.64
C THR A 399 51.91 -33.14 -8.24
N HIS A 400 51.41 -34.11 -7.49
CA HIS A 400 51.99 -35.29 -6.81
C HIS A 400 51.36 -35.69 -5.50
N SER A 401 50.95 -36.97 -5.47
CA SER A 401 51.02 -38.00 -4.42
C SER A 401 50.39 -37.77 -3.04
N ALA A 402 49.47 -38.68 -2.71
CA ALA A 402 49.07 -39.08 -1.34
C ALA A 402 50.21 -39.75 -0.56
N PRO A 403 50.17 -39.91 0.78
CA PRO A 403 49.35 -40.92 1.44
C PRO A 403 48.80 -40.60 2.88
N GLN A 404 47.75 -41.35 3.19
CA GLN A 404 47.29 -41.96 4.44
C GLN A 404 47.50 -41.33 5.83
N ALA A 405 46.33 -41.27 6.51
CA ALA A 405 46.00 -41.72 7.86
C ALA A 405 46.63 -41.07 9.11
N ALA A 406 45.74 -40.52 9.95
CA ALA A 406 45.58 -40.88 11.36
C ALA A 406 44.57 -39.98 12.09
N THR A 407 43.52 -40.57 12.63
CA THR A 407 42.76 -40.09 13.80
C THR A 407 43.65 -40.16 15.03
N PRO A 408 43.51 -39.29 16.04
CA PRO A 408 42.76 -39.71 17.22
C PRO A 408 41.96 -38.61 17.98
N GLN A 409 40.84 -39.09 18.50
CA GLN A 409 40.27 -38.94 19.84
C GLN A 409 40.38 -37.64 20.66
N THR A 410 39.18 -37.15 21.00
CA THR A 410 38.64 -36.80 22.33
C THR A 410 39.49 -36.03 23.31
N GLN A 411 39.02 -34.88 23.72
CA GLN A 411 38.91 -34.53 25.16
C GLN A 411 37.89 -33.40 25.40
N ALA A 412 36.90 -33.76 26.23
CA ALA A 412 35.94 -32.85 26.85
C ALA A 412 36.63 -31.96 27.89
N ARG A 413 36.28 -30.71 27.98
CA ARG A 413 36.56 -29.88 29.15
C ARG A 413 35.33 -29.08 29.58
N LYS A 414 35.03 -29.29 30.85
CA LYS A 414 33.91 -28.87 31.69
C LYS A 414 33.74 -27.35 31.75
N MET A 415 32.45 -26.98 31.89
CA MET A 415 31.96 -25.69 32.42
C MET A 415 32.41 -25.53 33.90
N PRO A 416 32.40 -24.28 34.40
CA PRO A 416 31.96 -24.03 35.78
C PRO A 416 30.69 -23.16 35.82
N GLU A 417 29.88 -23.51 36.82
CA GLU A 417 28.60 -22.96 37.24
C GLU A 417 28.70 -21.55 37.86
N SER A 418 27.54 -20.87 37.74
CA SER A 418 26.86 -20.02 38.73
C SER A 418 27.52 -18.74 39.22
N LEU A 419 26.75 -17.67 39.07
CA LEU A 419 26.50 -16.71 40.14
C LEU A 419 25.15 -16.02 39.95
N ASN A 420 24.23 -16.35 40.85
CA ASN A 420 23.00 -15.64 41.14
C ASN A 420 23.28 -14.20 41.57
N THR A 421 22.53 -13.22 41.09
CA THR A 421 22.21 -12.06 41.90
C THR A 421 20.83 -11.52 41.57
N THR A 422 20.07 -11.48 42.60
CA THR A 422 18.73 -11.02 42.92
C THR A 422 18.27 -9.70 42.37
N LEU A 423 17.02 -9.68 41.93
CA LEU A 423 16.15 -8.51 41.74
C LEU A 423 15.76 -7.89 43.09
N PRO A 424 15.56 -6.59 43.19
CA PRO A 424 14.57 -6.04 44.11
C PRO A 424 13.39 -5.38 43.38
N LYS A 425 12.20 -5.85 43.73
CA LYS A 425 10.93 -5.13 43.56
C LYS A 425 10.88 -3.96 44.54
N THR A 426 10.49 -2.78 44.10
CA THR A 426 9.59 -1.91 44.87
C THR A 426 8.87 -0.89 43.97
N LEU A 427 7.57 -0.94 44.01
CA LEU A 427 6.63 0.08 43.55
C LEU A 427 6.71 1.32 44.46
N HIS A 428 6.78 2.51 43.86
CA HIS A 428 6.25 3.71 44.49
C HIS A 428 5.50 4.60 43.48
N ARG A 429 4.23 4.76 43.78
CA ARG A 429 3.28 5.72 43.22
C ARG A 429 3.69 7.12 43.68
N GLY A 430 4.03 8.03 42.76
CA GLY A 430 4.30 9.45 43.06
C GLY A 430 3.29 10.37 42.36
N ARG A 431 2.73 11.30 43.14
CA ARG A 431 1.74 12.32 42.79
C ARG A 431 2.24 13.34 41.77
N PRO A 432 1.34 14.08 41.08
CA PRO A 432 1.72 15.10 40.13
C PRO A 432 2.28 16.35 40.81
N MET A 433 3.44 16.83 40.39
CA MET A 433 3.98 18.13 40.77
C MET A 433 3.59 19.19 39.73
N THR A 434 2.92 20.21 40.21
CA THR A 434 2.69 21.49 39.54
C THR A 434 4.00 22.27 39.44
N ILE A 435 4.36 22.72 38.25
CA ILE A 435 5.53 23.59 38.02
C ILE A 435 5.05 25.02 37.84
N SER A 436 5.54 25.89 38.73
CA SER A 436 5.35 27.35 38.70
C SER A 436 6.36 27.96 37.71
N ILE A 437 5.87 28.83 36.83
CA ILE A 437 6.69 29.53 35.80
C ILE A 437 7.14 30.86 36.42
N THR A 438 8.44 30.97 36.69
CA THR A 438 9.12 32.28 36.86
C THR A 438 10.61 32.13 36.52
N ASN A 439 11.03 32.76 35.49
CA ASN A 439 12.35 33.16 34.98
C ASN A 439 12.80 32.50 33.67
N PRO A 440 12.94 33.29 32.58
CA PRO A 440 13.44 32.80 31.29
C PRO A 440 14.93 33.10 31.14
N GLN A 441 15.78 32.34 31.78
CA GLN A 441 17.20 32.21 31.37
C GLN A 441 17.74 30.85 31.83
N GLN A 442 18.30 30.09 30.85
CA GLN A 442 19.03 28.82 31.01
C GLN A 442 18.16 27.56 31.20
N ILE A 443 17.57 27.07 30.12
CA ILE A 443 17.29 25.65 29.96
C ILE A 443 18.01 25.19 28.68
N LYS A 444 19.22 24.61 28.84
CA LYS A 444 19.80 23.75 27.81
C LYS A 444 18.93 22.49 27.74
N THR A 445 18.35 22.22 26.59
CA THR A 445 17.53 21.04 26.37
C THR A 445 18.37 19.77 26.42
N GLN A 446 17.78 18.64 26.81
CA GLN A 446 18.46 17.33 26.80
C GLN A 446 19.10 16.98 25.43
N ALA A 447 18.59 17.58 24.34
CA ALA A 447 19.16 17.47 23.01
C ALA A 447 20.54 18.16 22.90
N ASP A 448 20.73 19.33 23.54
CA ASP A 448 22.01 20.05 23.53
C ASP A 448 23.07 19.32 24.34
N ILE A 449 22.68 18.66 25.44
CA ILE A 449 23.59 17.83 26.25
C ILE A 449 23.98 16.55 25.51
N ALA A 450 23.06 15.95 24.73
CA ALA A 450 23.36 14.78 23.92
C ALA A 450 24.33 15.11 22.75
N VAL A 451 24.18 16.29 22.14
CA VAL A 451 25.07 16.77 21.08
C VAL A 451 26.48 17.09 21.64
N GLU A 452 26.55 17.71 22.82
CA GLU A 452 27.84 18.04 23.47
C GLU A 452 28.58 16.79 23.98
N ASN A 453 27.85 15.76 24.45
CA ASN A 453 28.44 14.47 24.84
C ASN A 453 28.89 13.65 23.64
N ALA A 454 28.14 13.67 22.52
CA ALA A 454 28.53 13.03 21.27
C ALA A 454 29.81 13.70 20.68
N ARG A 455 29.93 15.03 20.83
CA ARG A 455 31.11 15.78 20.38
C ARG A 455 32.35 15.46 21.22
N LYS A 456 32.20 15.29 22.54
CA LYS A 456 33.29 14.89 23.44
C LYS A 456 33.74 13.44 23.25
N GLN A 457 32.80 12.53 22.91
CA GLN A 457 33.15 11.14 22.57
C GLN A 457 33.87 11.05 21.21
N SER A 458 33.51 11.87 20.23
CA SER A 458 34.20 11.90 18.94
C SER A 458 35.62 12.48 19.04
N GLU A 459 35.88 13.42 19.98
CA GLU A 459 37.22 13.97 20.25
C GLU A 459 38.10 13.00 21.05
N GLN A 460 37.55 12.11 21.85
CA GLN A 460 38.32 11.08 22.57
C GLN A 460 38.67 9.87 21.68
N ASN A 461 37.81 9.48 20.73
CA ASN A 461 38.12 8.41 19.79
C ASN A 461 39.16 8.78 18.72
N ASN A 462 39.37 10.09 18.47
CA ASN A 462 40.38 10.54 17.53
C ASN A 462 41.82 10.53 18.09
N LYS A 463 42.05 10.15 19.35
CA LYS A 463 43.41 10.15 19.98
C LYS A 463 44.08 8.77 20.04
N THR A 464 43.48 7.71 19.51
CA THR A 464 44.02 6.33 19.64
C THR A 464 44.29 5.61 18.31
N ILE A 465 44.42 6.31 17.19
CA ILE A 465 44.94 5.70 15.95
C ILE A 465 46.35 6.22 15.71
N SER A 466 47.31 5.39 16.03
CA SER A 466 48.73 5.63 15.77
C SER A 466 49.00 5.85 14.28
N ALA A 467 49.76 6.89 13.99
CA ALA A 467 50.24 7.26 12.66
C ALA A 467 51.22 6.22 12.10
N ASN A 468 50.71 5.13 11.52
CA ASN A 468 51.46 4.30 10.57
C ASN A 468 50.49 3.44 9.74
N GLU A 469 50.64 3.54 8.42
CA GLU A 469 49.92 2.85 7.34
C GLU A 469 48.61 3.51 6.90
N GLN A 470 48.72 4.65 6.21
CA GLN A 470 47.63 5.21 5.42
C GLN A 470 47.53 4.44 4.09
N LYS A 471 46.49 3.64 3.92
CA LYS A 471 46.21 2.99 2.63
C LYS A 471 45.64 4.01 1.64
N PRO A 472 46.21 4.12 0.42
CA PRO A 472 45.68 5.05 -0.59
C PRO A 472 44.24 4.66 -1.01
N LEU A 473 43.48 5.66 -1.46
CA LEU A 473 42.14 5.43 -2.00
C LEU A 473 42.19 4.66 -3.33
N GLU A 474 41.45 3.55 -3.43
CA GLU A 474 41.28 2.78 -4.65
C GLU A 474 39.82 2.86 -5.11
N ASP A 475 39.57 3.03 -6.43
CA ASP A 475 38.23 3.22 -7.01
C ASP A 475 37.26 2.09 -6.67
N GLY A 476 37.72 0.84 -6.69
CA GLY A 476 36.90 -0.31 -6.36
C GLY A 476 36.43 -0.35 -4.92
N SER A 477 37.36 -0.10 -3.98
CA SER A 477 37.10 -0.07 -2.55
C SER A 477 36.20 1.12 -2.18
N LEU A 478 36.48 2.31 -2.71
CA LEU A 478 35.70 3.52 -2.47
C LEU A 478 34.25 3.36 -2.95
N SER A 479 34.05 2.85 -4.17
CA SER A 479 32.72 2.61 -4.73
C SER A 479 31.94 1.56 -3.96
N HIS A 480 32.60 0.51 -3.45
CA HIS A 480 31.98 -0.51 -2.63
C HIS A 480 31.49 0.06 -1.29
N TYR A 481 32.32 0.77 -0.56
CA TYR A 481 31.97 1.32 0.74
C TYR A 481 30.99 2.49 0.66
N TRP A 482 31.03 3.28 -0.41
CA TRP A 482 30.01 4.28 -0.72
C TRP A 482 28.61 3.67 -0.86
N ARG A 483 28.51 2.59 -1.64
CA ARG A 483 27.25 1.86 -1.81
C ARG A 483 26.80 1.17 -0.52
N ASN A 484 27.73 0.66 0.26
CA ASN A 484 27.45 0.04 1.55
C ASN A 484 26.91 1.06 2.57
N PHE A 485 27.51 2.26 2.63
CA PHE A 485 26.99 3.37 3.44
C PHE A 485 25.56 3.72 3.03
N ALA A 486 25.31 3.92 1.74
CA ALA A 486 23.98 4.23 1.22
C ALA A 486 22.96 3.11 1.52
N SER A 487 23.37 1.84 1.51
CA SER A 487 22.47 0.70 1.74
C SER A 487 22.10 0.48 3.21
N ASN A 488 23.09 0.59 4.11
CA ASN A 488 23.01 0.08 5.48
C ASN A 488 22.97 1.17 6.54
N MET A 489 23.52 2.37 6.26
CA MET A 489 23.65 3.45 7.24
C MET A 489 22.58 4.54 7.11
N LEU A 490 21.82 4.57 6.01
CA LEU A 490 20.70 5.49 5.79
C LEU A 490 19.38 4.83 6.18
N GLY A 491 18.56 5.52 6.97
CA GLY A 491 17.26 5.06 7.42
C GLY A 491 16.21 5.02 6.30
N ILE A 492 15.02 4.48 6.62
CA ILE A 492 13.88 4.39 5.68
C ILE A 492 13.43 5.80 5.25
N GLU A 493 13.50 6.79 6.14
CA GLU A 493 13.17 8.20 5.86
C GLU A 493 14.14 8.86 4.86
N GLU A 494 15.33 8.31 4.70
CA GLU A 494 16.39 8.80 3.79
C GLU A 494 16.42 8.05 2.43
N ALA A 495 15.36 7.31 2.08
CA ALA A 495 15.31 6.49 0.86
C ALA A 495 15.58 7.29 -0.44
N ALA A 496 15.12 8.55 -0.51
CA ALA A 496 15.39 9.42 -1.65
C ALA A 496 16.89 9.80 -1.75
N THR A 497 17.56 10.01 -0.60
CA THR A 497 18.99 10.31 -0.54
C THR A 497 19.83 9.08 -0.90
N LYS A 498 19.41 7.90 -0.48
CA LYS A 498 20.00 6.61 -0.88
C LYS A 498 20.04 6.47 -2.41
N GLN A 499 18.90 6.69 -3.07
CA GLN A 499 18.83 6.62 -4.54
C GLN A 499 19.71 7.66 -5.24
N ARG A 500 19.82 8.86 -4.67
CA ARG A 500 20.70 9.93 -5.17
C ARG A 500 22.18 9.56 -5.02
N MET A 501 22.58 8.94 -3.92
CA MET A 501 23.94 8.44 -3.72
C MET A 501 24.30 7.32 -4.70
N PHE A 502 23.36 6.41 -5.02
CA PHE A 502 23.60 5.39 -6.06
C PHE A 502 23.79 5.98 -7.46
N ASN A 503 23.19 7.13 -7.73
CA ASN A 503 23.29 7.82 -9.02
C ASN A 503 24.52 8.74 -9.13
N SER A 504 25.20 9.04 -8.03
CA SER A 504 26.40 9.88 -8.05
C SER A 504 27.61 9.10 -8.60
N THR A 505 28.49 9.82 -9.29
CA THR A 505 29.76 9.27 -9.82
C THR A 505 30.90 9.71 -8.90
N LEU A 506 31.77 8.77 -8.51
CA LEU A 506 32.93 9.07 -7.68
C LEU A 506 34.19 9.21 -8.55
N LYS A 507 35.03 10.16 -8.22
CA LYS A 507 36.31 10.36 -8.89
C LYS A 507 37.38 10.61 -7.82
N ILE A 508 38.48 9.84 -7.83
CA ILE A 508 39.63 10.06 -6.94
C ILE A 508 40.43 11.21 -7.52
N LEU A 509 40.69 12.22 -6.68
CA LEU A 509 41.52 13.36 -7.02
C LEU A 509 42.96 13.14 -6.57
N ASP A 510 43.16 12.67 -5.33
CA ASP A 510 44.45 12.41 -4.70
C ASP A 510 44.37 11.15 -3.82
N ALA A 511 45.52 10.70 -3.29
CA ALA A 511 45.61 9.53 -2.40
C ALA A 511 44.62 9.56 -1.22
N ASN A 512 44.17 10.75 -0.80
CA ASN A 512 43.31 10.95 0.38
C ASN A 512 42.02 11.76 0.06
N THR A 513 41.85 12.25 -1.17
CA THR A 513 40.72 13.10 -1.54
C THR A 513 39.95 12.51 -2.70
N PHE A 514 38.66 12.43 -2.56
CA PHE A 514 37.75 12.04 -3.66
C PHE A 514 36.66 13.07 -3.88
N GLU A 515 36.12 13.10 -5.08
CA GLU A 515 35.06 13.99 -5.50
C GLU A 515 33.80 13.18 -5.82
N ALA A 516 32.65 13.56 -5.24
CA ALA A 516 31.35 13.03 -5.57
C ALA A 516 30.67 13.98 -6.56
N ILE A 517 30.46 13.51 -7.79
CA ILE A 517 29.81 14.26 -8.87
C ILE A 517 28.33 13.98 -8.84
N VAL A 518 27.50 15.02 -8.73
CA VAL A 518 26.06 14.94 -8.56
C VAL A 518 25.32 15.69 -9.68
N ASP A 519 24.07 15.32 -9.94
CA ASP A 519 23.29 15.83 -11.08
C ASP A 519 22.88 17.31 -10.95
N ASN A 520 22.70 17.84 -9.72
CA ASN A 520 22.28 19.22 -9.49
C ASN A 520 22.65 19.73 -8.10
N SER A 521 22.52 21.06 -7.89
CA SER A 521 22.85 21.74 -6.63
C SER A 521 22.00 21.33 -5.44
N ILE A 522 20.77 20.86 -5.66
CA ILE A 522 19.88 20.38 -4.57
C ILE A 522 20.42 19.06 -4.02
N VAL A 523 20.82 18.14 -4.90
CA VAL A 523 21.45 16.86 -4.50
C VAL A 523 22.79 17.11 -3.82
N GLN A 524 23.58 18.10 -4.30
CA GLN A 524 24.81 18.52 -3.65
C GLN A 524 24.56 18.91 -2.20
N GLY A 525 23.57 19.76 -1.92
CA GLY A 525 23.23 20.15 -0.54
C GLY A 525 22.86 18.99 0.38
N TYR A 526 22.13 17.99 -0.13
CA TYR A 526 21.82 16.79 0.67
C TYR A 526 23.05 15.94 0.99
N ILE A 527 23.95 15.76 0.04
CA ILE A 527 25.18 14.97 0.24
C ILE A 527 26.17 15.75 1.14
N ASP A 528 26.25 17.07 1.01
CA ASP A 528 27.07 17.91 1.87
C ASP A 528 26.63 17.87 3.34
N ASN A 529 25.33 17.79 3.61
CA ASN A 529 24.81 17.59 4.97
C ASN A 529 25.22 16.24 5.58
N LEU A 530 25.40 15.22 4.75
CA LEU A 530 25.85 13.89 5.18
C LEU A 530 27.39 13.75 5.18
N ARG A 531 28.13 14.73 4.66
CA ARG A 531 29.61 14.70 4.54
C ARG A 531 30.31 14.23 5.82
N PRO A 532 30.02 14.78 7.03
CA PRO A 532 30.72 14.35 8.25
C PRO A 532 30.47 12.86 8.57
N ARG A 533 29.25 12.36 8.32
CA ARG A 533 28.89 10.95 8.55
C ARG A 533 29.59 10.03 7.55
N ILE A 534 29.66 10.44 6.29
CA ILE A 534 30.31 9.69 5.20
C ILE A 534 31.82 9.64 5.42
N GLU A 535 32.48 10.79 5.70
CA GLU A 535 33.91 10.84 5.93
C GLU A 535 34.32 10.01 7.14
N ASN A 536 33.61 10.09 8.27
CA ASN A 536 33.87 9.28 9.45
C ASN A 536 33.77 7.79 9.18
N TYR A 537 32.71 7.36 8.49
CA TYR A 537 32.53 5.96 8.09
C TYR A 537 33.68 5.48 7.18
N LEU A 538 34.04 6.28 6.16
CA LEU A 538 35.12 5.92 5.23
C LEU A 538 36.50 5.90 5.91
N ARG A 539 36.77 6.81 6.85
CA ARG A 539 38.02 6.82 7.64
C ARG A 539 38.17 5.56 8.48
N GLU A 540 37.06 5.12 9.09
CA GLU A 540 37.02 3.91 9.92
C GLU A 540 37.21 2.64 9.08
N VAL A 541 36.45 2.49 7.98
CA VAL A 541 36.49 1.27 7.18
C VAL A 541 37.73 1.16 6.29
N LEU A 542 38.24 2.27 5.75
CA LEU A 542 39.44 2.31 4.93
C LEU A 542 40.71 2.39 5.77
N GLN A 543 40.61 2.55 7.10
CA GLN A 543 41.75 2.75 8.01
C GLN A 543 42.67 3.91 7.56
N ASN A 544 42.07 4.98 7.03
CA ASN A 544 42.78 6.17 6.54
C ASN A 544 42.15 7.42 7.16
N SER A 545 42.79 8.00 8.15
CA SER A 545 42.31 9.17 8.89
C SER A 545 42.31 10.48 8.09
N ALA A 546 42.96 10.50 6.92
CA ALA A 546 43.12 11.70 6.08
C ALA A 546 42.07 11.79 4.95
N VAL A 547 41.10 10.84 4.87
CA VAL A 547 40.06 10.85 3.82
C VAL A 547 39.20 12.09 3.92
N THR A 548 39.12 12.82 2.78
CA THR A 548 38.27 13.99 2.60
C THR A 548 37.42 13.89 1.35
N MET A 549 36.18 14.37 1.45
CA MET A 549 35.22 14.37 0.36
C MET A 549 34.99 15.78 -0.17
N LYS A 550 34.97 15.93 -1.49
CA LYS A 550 34.49 17.13 -2.20
C LYS A 550 33.25 16.77 -2.99
N THR A 551 32.35 17.72 -3.19
CA THR A 551 31.17 17.56 -4.00
C THR A 551 31.16 18.55 -5.13
N ARG A 552 30.80 18.12 -6.33
CA ARG A 552 30.69 18.97 -7.51
C ARG A 552 29.43 18.63 -8.29
N VAL A 553 28.77 19.66 -8.82
CA VAL A 553 27.65 19.49 -9.76
C VAL A 553 28.23 19.16 -11.14
N SER A 554 27.67 18.13 -11.78
CA SER A 554 28.06 17.70 -13.13
C SER A 554 27.80 18.82 -14.14
N GLU A 555 28.78 19.13 -14.99
CA GLU A 555 28.58 19.98 -16.16
C GLU A 555 27.80 19.22 -17.23
N ARG A 556 26.87 19.91 -17.94
CA ARG A 556 25.92 19.32 -18.92
C ARG A 556 26.59 18.45 -20.02
N GLN A 557 27.89 18.44 -20.14
CA GLN A 557 28.64 17.65 -21.13
C GLN A 557 29.15 16.29 -20.59
N GLU A 558 29.20 16.07 -19.27
CA GLU A 558 29.85 14.88 -18.71
C GLU A 558 28.91 13.67 -18.55
N VAL A 559 27.56 13.87 -18.58
CA VAL A 559 26.59 12.78 -18.44
C VAL A 559 25.50 12.89 -19.49
N LYS A 560 25.77 12.44 -20.71
CA LYS A 560 24.73 12.07 -21.67
C LYS A 560 24.18 10.70 -21.29
N ARG A 561 23.21 10.65 -20.36
CA ARG A 561 22.38 9.45 -20.20
C ARG A 561 21.34 9.46 -21.31
N ALA A 562 21.31 8.39 -22.10
CA ALA A 562 20.29 8.17 -23.10
C ALA A 562 18.94 7.98 -22.40
N PHE A 563 18.00 8.92 -22.55
CA PHE A 563 16.66 8.86 -21.97
C PHE A 563 15.65 8.17 -22.89
N SER A 564 15.82 8.32 -24.21
CA SER A 564 14.94 7.68 -25.19
C SER A 564 15.48 6.32 -25.65
N ASN A 565 14.57 5.43 -26.09
CA ASN A 565 14.97 4.14 -26.66
C ASN A 565 15.87 4.31 -27.89
N LYS A 566 15.66 5.38 -28.66
CA LYS A 566 16.49 5.73 -29.83
C LYS A 566 17.91 6.12 -29.40
N GLU A 567 18.08 6.96 -28.38
CA GLU A 567 19.40 7.35 -27.88
C GLU A 567 20.18 6.18 -27.26
N LYS A 568 19.48 5.26 -26.59
CA LYS A 568 20.07 4.02 -26.08
C LYS A 568 20.57 3.15 -27.22
N PHE A 569 19.79 3.02 -28.29
CA PHE A 569 20.17 2.28 -29.47
C PHE A 569 21.37 2.91 -30.17
N ASP A 570 21.39 4.25 -30.34
CA ASP A 570 22.51 4.98 -30.92
C ASP A 570 23.80 4.82 -30.11
N MET A 571 23.73 4.72 -28.78
CA MET A 571 24.87 4.36 -27.94
C MET A 571 25.33 2.92 -28.19
N MET A 572 24.41 1.96 -28.23
CA MET A 572 24.72 0.56 -28.47
C MET A 572 25.31 0.35 -29.88
N VAL A 573 24.86 1.10 -30.88
CA VAL A 573 25.44 1.08 -32.27
C VAL A 573 26.86 1.62 -32.27
N LYS A 574 27.21 2.60 -31.41
CA LYS A 574 28.60 3.07 -31.28
C LYS A 574 29.54 2.02 -30.70
N GLU A 575 29.03 1.18 -29.78
CA GLU A 575 29.79 0.05 -29.24
C GLU A 575 29.85 -1.16 -30.18
N ASN A 576 28.75 -1.41 -30.90
CA ASN A 576 28.66 -2.52 -31.86
C ASN A 576 27.92 -2.07 -33.12
N PRO A 577 28.64 -1.73 -34.22
CA PRO A 577 28.05 -1.29 -35.49
C PRO A 577 27.09 -2.29 -36.16
N ALA A 578 27.26 -3.59 -35.89
CA ALA A 578 26.41 -4.64 -36.49
C ALA A 578 24.92 -4.54 -36.05
N LEU A 579 24.62 -3.79 -34.98
CA LEU A 579 23.25 -3.55 -34.53
C LEU A 579 22.45 -2.69 -35.53
N LYS A 580 23.12 -1.84 -36.30
CA LYS A 580 22.48 -1.04 -37.36
C LYS A 580 22.06 -1.91 -38.54
N ASP A 581 22.91 -2.84 -38.92
CA ASP A 581 22.62 -3.80 -40.01
C ASP A 581 21.46 -4.73 -39.60
N LEU A 582 21.41 -5.11 -38.32
CA LEU A 582 20.32 -5.92 -37.77
C LEU A 582 18.99 -5.16 -37.77
N GLN A 583 18.99 -3.86 -37.45
CA GLN A 583 17.81 -3.01 -37.54
C GLN A 583 17.27 -2.92 -38.97
N GLU A 584 18.16 -2.72 -39.95
CA GLU A 584 17.81 -2.63 -41.38
C GLU A 584 17.32 -3.97 -41.94
N MET A 585 17.96 -5.09 -41.57
CA MET A 585 17.57 -6.44 -42.05
C MET A 585 16.19 -6.88 -41.51
N PHE A 586 15.82 -6.51 -40.30
CA PHE A 586 14.57 -6.94 -39.68
C PHE A 586 13.50 -5.85 -39.65
N GLY A 587 13.74 -4.64 -40.20
CA GLY A 587 12.78 -3.55 -40.25
C GLY A 587 12.32 -3.08 -38.86
N LEU A 588 13.21 -3.12 -37.85
CA LEU A 588 12.84 -2.81 -36.47
C LEU A 588 12.60 -1.32 -36.28
N THR A 589 11.45 -0.94 -35.70
CA THR A 589 11.10 0.43 -35.35
C THR A 589 11.01 0.57 -33.85
N PHE A 590 11.29 1.79 -33.32
CA PHE A 590 11.14 2.09 -31.90
C PHE A 590 9.67 2.31 -31.59
N ALA A 591 9.16 1.64 -30.55
CA ALA A 591 7.84 1.87 -30.00
C ALA A 591 7.87 3.02 -28.96
#